data_245dcd70a64521a0da17ca5a3d9f91e7
#
_entry.id   245dcd70a64521a0da17ca5a3d9f91e7
#
_cell.length_a   1.000
_cell.length_b   1.000
_cell.length_c   1.000
_cell.angle_alpha   90.00
_cell.angle_beta   90.00
_cell.angle_gamma   90.00
#
_symmetry.space_group_name_H-M   'P 1'
#
loop_
_entity.id
_entity.type
_entity.pdbx_description
1 polymer ?
#
loop_
_entity_poly.entity_id
_entity_poly.type
_entity_poly.pdbx_seq_one_letter_code
_entity_poly.pdbx_strand_id
1 'polypeptide(L)'
;LAFIFLAAFTVIIYYTSTKRGSNIGFTTSISLVITFMLGIFVGFGWRTEAIFLGVLISIILFSKERMHQLVSRLNQKEIGDLLEFLVLLGIIYPLLPSSFELFGVNVQPLMIWGIIVMISVLNFCVFMGARYLPIQHKVELFGFLGGLINTQAIIGSLMNVYKQNKKMFQNVASGFILINTAMYLRNFILITIIAPLTLLYVGIPLVLVLATLIPFSRLFLMMKHREAQIRIDSPFGVWAAAKLGLAILLVFIILDFSRSLGGNALLITAVLGGLVYSLAVCVSLGTLALNNVITAQQAALAFILANAASVISNFFVLYVTGGKDMISKVSKAMFISVVVSILGVFLSIIAFGLS
;
A
#
# COMPACT_ATOMS: atom_id res chain seq x y z
N LEU A 1 -21.77 -40.15 5.33
CA LEU A 1 -23.24 -40.17 5.39
C LEU A 1 -23.80 -38.90 6.02
N ALA A 2 -23.39 -38.50 7.24
CA ALA A 2 -23.87 -37.28 7.93
C ALA A 2 -23.66 -36.00 7.12
N PHE A 3 -22.51 -35.85 6.44
CA PHE A 3 -22.23 -34.69 5.58
C PHE A 3 -23.18 -34.63 4.36
N ILE A 4 -23.44 -35.75 3.72
CA ILE A 4 -24.38 -35.84 2.57
C ILE A 4 -25.79 -35.45 3.00
N PHE A 5 -26.22 -35.93 4.20
CA PHE A 5 -27.51 -35.59 4.77
C PHE A 5 -27.65 -34.11 5.06
N LEU A 6 -26.61 -33.50 5.65
CA LEU A 6 -26.57 -32.08 5.95
C LEU A 6 -26.56 -31.23 4.68
N ALA A 7 -25.78 -31.62 3.68
CA ALA A 7 -25.73 -30.92 2.40
C ALA A 7 -27.10 -30.95 1.69
N ALA A 8 -27.75 -32.12 1.64
CA ALA A 8 -29.09 -32.25 1.09
C ALA A 8 -30.11 -31.41 1.87
N PHE A 9 -30.06 -31.44 3.21
CA PHE A 9 -30.94 -30.64 4.07
C PHE A 9 -30.74 -29.13 3.86
N THR A 10 -29.49 -28.69 3.71
CA THR A 10 -29.14 -27.29 3.42
C THR A 10 -29.70 -26.83 2.08
N VAL A 11 -29.62 -27.67 1.04
CA VAL A 11 -30.20 -27.40 -0.27
C VAL A 11 -31.74 -27.31 -0.20
N ILE A 12 -32.39 -28.21 0.56
CA ILE A 12 -33.85 -28.20 0.78
C ILE A 12 -34.29 -26.92 1.49
N ILE A 13 -33.58 -26.52 2.54
CA ILE A 13 -33.86 -25.27 3.27
C ILE A 13 -33.73 -24.07 2.34
N TYR A 14 -32.64 -23.99 1.57
CA TYR A 14 -32.42 -22.91 0.62
C TYR A 14 -33.55 -22.84 -0.42
N TYR A 15 -33.92 -23.97 -1.02
CA TYR A 15 -34.96 -24.04 -2.04
C TYR A 15 -36.37 -23.68 -1.52
N THR A 16 -36.75 -24.21 -0.35
CA THR A 16 -38.04 -23.91 0.28
C THR A 16 -38.13 -22.46 0.78
N SER A 17 -37.03 -21.91 1.27
CA SER A 17 -36.93 -20.51 1.70
C SER A 17 -37.09 -19.54 0.53
N THR A 18 -36.43 -19.82 -0.59
CA THR A 18 -36.53 -19.00 -1.81
C THR A 18 -37.94 -19.00 -2.37
N LYS A 19 -38.64 -20.16 -2.34
CA LYS A 19 -40.04 -20.26 -2.75
C LYS A 19 -41.04 -19.51 -1.85
N ARG A 20 -40.74 -19.39 -0.55
CA ARG A 20 -41.61 -18.73 0.44
C ARG A 20 -41.34 -17.23 0.58
N GLY A 21 -40.40 -16.67 -0.20
CA GLY A 21 -40.01 -15.25 -0.10
C GLY A 21 -39.37 -14.89 1.23
N SER A 22 -38.87 -15.88 2.01
CA SER A 22 -38.19 -15.64 3.26
C SER A 22 -36.72 -15.25 3.00
N ASN A 23 -36.19 -14.31 3.81
CA ASN A 23 -34.83 -13.74 3.67
C ASN A 23 -33.69 -14.69 4.11
N ILE A 24 -33.87 -16.02 4.02
CA ILE A 24 -32.75 -16.94 4.28
C ILE A 24 -31.85 -16.94 3.04
N GLY A 25 -30.80 -16.14 3.11
CA GLY A 25 -29.84 -16.01 2.01
C GLY A 25 -28.90 -17.22 1.90
N PHE A 26 -28.28 -17.37 0.75
CA PHE A 26 -27.29 -18.40 0.43
C PHE A 26 -26.16 -18.49 1.50
N THR A 27 -25.75 -17.36 2.07
CA THR A 27 -24.76 -17.28 3.15
C THR A 27 -25.19 -18.01 4.43
N THR A 28 -26.47 -17.96 4.79
CA THR A 28 -27.00 -18.69 5.96
C THR A 28 -26.99 -20.20 5.73
N SER A 29 -27.27 -20.63 4.51
CA SER A 29 -27.20 -22.04 4.14
C SER A 29 -25.76 -22.58 4.16
N ILE A 30 -24.80 -21.81 3.70
CA ILE A 30 -23.38 -22.17 3.76
C ILE A 30 -22.89 -22.21 5.23
N SER A 31 -23.37 -21.31 6.09
CA SER A 31 -22.92 -21.28 7.51
C SER A 31 -23.27 -22.57 8.24
N LEU A 32 -24.37 -23.24 7.89
CA LEU A 32 -24.72 -24.55 8.47
C LEU A 32 -23.67 -25.63 8.12
N VAL A 33 -23.23 -25.67 6.86
CA VAL A 33 -22.19 -26.60 6.41
C VAL A 33 -20.86 -26.33 7.13
N ILE A 34 -20.48 -25.06 7.26
CA ILE A 34 -19.24 -24.66 7.93
C ILE A 34 -19.32 -25.01 9.42
N THR A 35 -20.44 -24.76 10.08
CA THR A 35 -20.61 -25.12 11.50
C THR A 35 -20.47 -26.62 11.72
N PHE A 36 -20.98 -27.44 10.81
CA PHE A 36 -20.78 -28.89 10.87
C PHE A 36 -19.29 -29.27 10.71
N MET A 37 -18.56 -28.63 9.78
CA MET A 37 -17.12 -28.85 9.63
C MET A 37 -16.35 -28.48 10.89
N LEU A 38 -16.71 -27.38 11.58
CA LEU A 38 -16.13 -26.99 12.85
C LEU A 38 -16.38 -28.08 13.93
N GLY A 39 -17.57 -28.69 13.94
CA GLY A 39 -17.88 -29.82 14.79
C GLY A 39 -16.96 -31.03 14.57
N ILE A 40 -16.63 -31.30 13.29
CA ILE A 40 -15.67 -32.34 12.91
C ILE A 40 -14.27 -32.00 13.45
N PHE A 41 -13.81 -30.74 13.35
CA PHE A 41 -12.52 -30.31 13.88
C PHE A 41 -12.43 -30.51 15.39
N VAL A 42 -13.50 -30.19 16.12
CA VAL A 42 -13.60 -30.49 17.56
C VAL A 42 -13.50 -31.98 17.84
N GLY A 43 -14.15 -32.82 17.01
CA GLY A 43 -14.07 -34.27 17.11
C GLY A 43 -12.67 -34.84 16.89
N PHE A 44 -11.85 -34.21 16.05
CA PHE A 44 -10.43 -34.54 15.85
C PHE A 44 -9.51 -33.97 16.93
N GLY A 45 -10.04 -33.25 17.91
CA GLY A 45 -9.25 -32.63 18.98
C GLY A 45 -8.74 -31.23 18.70
N TRP A 46 -8.99 -30.67 17.51
CA TRP A 46 -8.58 -29.31 17.10
C TRP A 46 -9.53 -28.24 17.65
N ARG A 47 -9.62 -28.19 18.98
CA ARG A 47 -10.59 -27.32 19.67
C ARG A 47 -10.27 -25.84 19.52
N THR A 48 -9.00 -25.45 19.66
CA THR A 48 -8.55 -24.06 19.57
C THR A 48 -8.80 -23.49 18.18
N GLU A 49 -8.46 -24.25 17.14
CA GLU A 49 -8.66 -23.89 15.74
C GLU A 49 -10.16 -23.76 15.41
N ALA A 50 -10.97 -24.70 15.91
CA ALA A 50 -12.41 -24.65 15.71
C ALA A 50 -13.07 -23.44 16.37
N ILE A 51 -12.64 -23.07 17.61
CA ILE A 51 -13.11 -21.87 18.31
C ILE A 51 -12.71 -20.62 17.53
N PHE A 52 -11.43 -20.51 17.15
CA PHE A 52 -10.93 -19.36 16.39
C PHE A 52 -11.69 -19.17 15.07
N LEU A 53 -11.85 -20.23 14.29
CA LEU A 53 -12.60 -20.20 13.04
C LEU A 53 -14.09 -19.89 13.28
N GLY A 54 -14.70 -20.44 14.32
CA GLY A 54 -16.09 -20.15 14.69
C GLY A 54 -16.34 -18.70 15.01
N VAL A 55 -15.45 -18.07 15.78
CA VAL A 55 -15.49 -16.63 16.07
C VAL A 55 -15.31 -15.81 14.80
N LEU A 56 -14.31 -16.15 13.97
CA LEU A 56 -14.04 -15.46 12.69
C LEU A 56 -15.27 -15.50 11.76
N ILE A 57 -15.87 -16.68 11.60
CA ILE A 57 -17.07 -16.86 10.76
C ILE A 57 -18.25 -16.06 11.31
N SER A 58 -18.43 -16.06 12.65
CA SER A 58 -19.49 -15.27 13.30
C SER A 58 -19.32 -13.77 13.04
N ILE A 59 -18.09 -13.24 13.10
CA ILE A 59 -17.78 -11.85 12.79
C ILE A 59 -18.11 -11.54 11.31
N ILE A 60 -17.72 -12.43 10.38
CA ILE A 60 -18.01 -12.28 8.95
C ILE A 60 -19.53 -12.27 8.70
N LEU A 61 -20.27 -13.19 9.30
CA LEU A 61 -21.72 -13.27 9.15
C LEU A 61 -22.42 -12.04 9.75
N PHE A 62 -21.97 -11.56 10.91
CA PHE A 62 -22.49 -10.34 11.54
C PHE A 62 -22.23 -9.11 10.68
N SER A 63 -21.09 -9.06 10.00
CA SER A 63 -20.68 -7.95 9.15
C SER A 63 -21.26 -8.01 7.74
N LYS A 64 -22.02 -9.06 7.37
CA LYS A 64 -22.45 -9.31 5.97
C LYS A 64 -23.22 -8.15 5.34
N GLU A 65 -24.09 -7.48 6.11
CA GLU A 65 -24.89 -6.35 5.58
C GLU A 65 -24.02 -5.14 5.27
N ARG A 66 -23.04 -4.85 6.16
CA ARG A 66 -22.06 -3.78 5.93
C ARG A 66 -21.16 -4.12 4.75
N MET A 67 -20.71 -5.38 4.65
CA MET A 67 -19.92 -5.84 3.50
C MET A 67 -20.71 -5.77 2.19
N HIS A 68 -21.99 -6.12 2.21
CA HIS A 68 -22.86 -6.01 1.02
C HIS A 68 -23.01 -4.56 0.55
N GLN A 69 -23.18 -3.61 1.49
CA GLN A 69 -23.21 -2.20 1.19
C GLN A 69 -21.87 -1.67 0.65
N LEU A 70 -20.74 -2.23 1.12
CA LEU A 70 -19.41 -1.94 0.59
C LEU A 70 -19.26 -2.41 -0.86
N VAL A 71 -19.59 -3.68 -1.10
CA VAL A 71 -19.47 -4.32 -2.43
C VAL A 71 -20.42 -3.69 -3.44
N SER A 72 -21.62 -3.29 -3.05
CA SER A 72 -22.58 -2.63 -3.95
C SER A 72 -22.10 -1.28 -4.51
N ARG A 73 -21.07 -0.69 -3.91
CA ARG A 73 -20.41 0.54 -4.39
C ARG A 73 -19.28 0.26 -5.39
N LEU A 74 -18.87 -0.99 -5.53
CA LEU A 74 -17.84 -1.41 -6.49
C LEU A 74 -18.48 -1.68 -7.85
N ASN A 75 -17.77 -1.35 -8.93
CA ASN A 75 -18.18 -1.75 -10.26
C ASN A 75 -17.74 -3.21 -10.54
N GLN A 76 -18.28 -3.82 -11.60
CA GLN A 76 -17.97 -5.21 -11.93
C GLN A 76 -16.47 -5.47 -12.16
N LYS A 77 -15.74 -4.50 -12.72
CA LYS A 77 -14.30 -4.62 -12.92
C LYS A 77 -13.57 -4.66 -11.58
N GLU A 78 -13.92 -3.78 -10.64
CA GLU A 78 -13.31 -3.72 -9.31
C GLU A 78 -13.56 -5.00 -8.50
N ILE A 79 -14.75 -5.60 -8.66
CA ILE A 79 -15.07 -6.90 -8.07
C ILE A 79 -14.22 -8.00 -8.72
N GLY A 80 -14.09 -7.99 -10.05
CA GLY A 80 -13.21 -8.91 -10.76
C GLY A 80 -11.77 -8.82 -10.29
N ASP A 81 -11.21 -7.60 -10.24
CA ASP A 81 -9.86 -7.32 -9.78
C ASP A 81 -9.64 -7.83 -8.32
N LEU A 82 -10.65 -7.65 -7.44
CA LEU A 82 -10.60 -8.15 -6.06
C LEU A 82 -10.60 -9.68 -6.00
N LEU A 83 -11.43 -10.34 -6.80
CA LEU A 83 -11.46 -11.80 -6.90
C LEU A 83 -10.14 -12.35 -7.43
N GLU A 84 -9.58 -11.73 -8.48
CA GLU A 84 -8.25 -12.08 -8.99
C GLU A 84 -7.19 -11.96 -7.89
N PHE A 85 -7.24 -10.90 -7.09
CA PHE A 85 -6.32 -10.71 -5.98
C PHE A 85 -6.47 -11.81 -4.91
N LEU A 86 -7.70 -12.21 -4.56
CA LEU A 86 -7.94 -13.31 -3.62
C LEU A 86 -7.45 -14.66 -4.16
N VAL A 87 -7.61 -14.91 -5.47
CA VAL A 87 -7.06 -16.11 -6.13
C VAL A 87 -5.52 -16.10 -6.06
N LEU A 88 -4.90 -14.96 -6.34
CA LEU A 88 -3.45 -14.80 -6.20
C LEU A 88 -2.97 -15.10 -4.78
N LEU A 89 -3.68 -14.58 -3.78
CA LEU A 89 -3.39 -14.84 -2.37
C LEU A 89 -3.46 -16.33 -2.03
N GLY A 90 -4.56 -16.98 -2.41
CA GLY A 90 -4.83 -18.37 -2.04
C GLY A 90 -4.00 -19.38 -2.82
N ILE A 91 -3.70 -19.11 -4.10
CA ILE A 91 -3.03 -20.05 -4.99
C ILE A 91 -1.52 -19.83 -4.99
N ILE A 92 -1.04 -18.61 -5.09
CA ILE A 92 0.40 -18.35 -5.22
C ILE A 92 1.14 -18.58 -3.90
N TYR A 93 0.57 -18.16 -2.77
CA TYR A 93 1.20 -18.31 -1.46
C TYR A 93 1.71 -19.72 -1.16
N PRO A 94 0.91 -20.79 -1.29
CA PRO A 94 1.37 -22.16 -1.00
C PRO A 94 2.35 -22.73 -2.05
N LEU A 95 2.48 -22.11 -3.23
CA LEU A 95 3.37 -22.56 -4.30
C LEU A 95 4.77 -21.95 -4.21
N LEU A 96 4.93 -20.88 -3.41
CA LEU A 96 6.20 -20.20 -3.29
C LEU A 96 7.16 -20.95 -2.37
N PRO A 97 8.43 -21.12 -2.78
CA PRO A 97 9.45 -21.66 -1.90
C PRO A 97 9.76 -20.68 -0.77
N SER A 98 10.14 -21.20 0.40
CA SER A 98 10.55 -20.38 1.55
C SER A 98 11.79 -19.54 1.25
N SER A 99 12.78 -20.13 0.55
CA SER A 99 14.00 -19.46 0.11
C SER A 99 14.62 -20.18 -1.08
N PHE A 100 15.36 -19.45 -1.89
CA PHE A 100 16.28 -19.97 -2.90
C PHE A 100 17.44 -18.99 -3.10
N GLU A 101 18.55 -19.50 -3.59
CA GLU A 101 19.72 -18.68 -3.89
C GLU A 101 19.73 -18.28 -5.37
N LEU A 102 19.91 -16.98 -5.64
CA LEU A 102 20.00 -16.43 -6.97
C LEU A 102 21.18 -15.44 -7.04
N PHE A 103 22.17 -15.71 -7.88
CA PHE A 103 23.40 -14.91 -8.02
C PHE A 103 24.13 -14.66 -6.69
N GLY A 104 24.15 -15.66 -5.78
CA GLY A 104 24.75 -15.51 -4.44
C GLY A 104 23.91 -14.73 -3.43
N VAL A 105 22.68 -14.35 -3.79
CA VAL A 105 21.72 -13.66 -2.94
C VAL A 105 20.67 -14.65 -2.44
N ASN A 106 20.46 -14.71 -1.13
CA ASN A 106 19.38 -15.52 -0.56
C ASN A 106 18.05 -14.79 -0.70
N VAL A 107 17.26 -15.19 -1.68
CA VAL A 107 15.91 -14.65 -1.93
C VAL A 107 14.89 -15.44 -1.13
N GLN A 108 13.97 -14.74 -0.46
CA GLN A 108 12.86 -15.31 0.30
C GLN A 108 11.52 -14.93 -0.36
N PRO A 109 11.05 -15.68 -1.38
CA PRO A 109 9.85 -15.32 -2.15
C PRO A 109 8.61 -15.22 -1.29
N LEU A 110 8.45 -16.11 -0.32
CA LEU A 110 7.31 -16.13 0.59
C LEU A 110 7.21 -14.82 1.39
N MET A 111 8.35 -14.29 1.86
CA MET A 111 8.44 -13.03 2.57
C MET A 111 8.12 -11.85 1.64
N ILE A 112 8.73 -11.81 0.47
CA ILE A 112 8.46 -10.76 -0.55
C ILE A 112 6.97 -10.76 -0.90
N TRP A 113 6.37 -11.94 -1.09
CA TRP A 113 4.96 -12.08 -1.37
C TRP A 113 4.07 -11.58 -0.21
N GLY A 114 4.40 -11.91 1.03
CA GLY A 114 3.72 -11.39 2.22
C GLY A 114 3.71 -9.86 2.27
N ILE A 115 4.82 -9.21 1.89
CA ILE A 115 4.92 -7.76 1.81
C ILE A 115 4.05 -7.20 0.65
N ILE A 116 4.03 -7.86 -0.51
CA ILE A 116 3.15 -7.47 -1.63
C ILE A 116 1.69 -7.52 -1.21
N VAL A 117 1.30 -8.58 -0.50
CA VAL A 117 -0.05 -8.72 0.07
C VAL A 117 -0.35 -7.60 1.05
N MET A 118 0.56 -7.30 1.97
CA MET A 118 0.40 -6.19 2.92
C MET A 118 0.19 -4.86 2.21
N ILE A 119 1.01 -4.54 1.20
CA ILE A 119 0.87 -3.33 0.39
C ILE A 119 -0.49 -3.30 -0.33
N SER A 120 -0.92 -4.43 -0.87
CA SER A 120 -2.20 -4.53 -1.58
C SER A 120 -3.38 -4.35 -0.63
N VAL A 121 -3.31 -4.88 0.60
CA VAL A 121 -4.33 -4.64 1.65
C VAL A 121 -4.35 -3.16 2.04
N LEU A 122 -3.19 -2.52 2.23
CA LEU A 122 -3.13 -1.08 2.50
C LEU A 122 -3.75 -0.26 1.36
N ASN A 123 -3.43 -0.58 0.11
CA ASN A 123 -4.02 0.07 -1.06
C ASN A 123 -5.54 -0.16 -1.11
N PHE A 124 -6.01 -1.35 -0.74
CA PHE A 124 -7.43 -1.65 -0.62
C PHE A 124 -8.11 -0.76 0.43
N CYS A 125 -7.56 -0.68 1.62
CA CYS A 125 -8.11 0.16 2.68
C CYS A 125 -8.21 1.63 2.26
N VAL A 126 -7.16 2.15 1.61
CA VAL A 126 -7.13 3.52 1.08
C VAL A 126 -8.18 3.72 -0.02
N PHE A 127 -8.27 2.77 -0.97
CA PHE A 127 -9.24 2.81 -2.06
C PHE A 127 -10.67 2.77 -1.55
N MET A 128 -10.97 1.86 -0.61
CA MET A 128 -12.29 1.78 0.02
C MET A 128 -12.60 3.03 0.83
N GLY A 129 -11.66 3.51 1.65
CA GLY A 129 -11.82 4.77 2.40
C GLY A 129 -12.12 5.95 1.46
N ALA A 130 -11.46 6.01 0.32
CA ALA A 130 -11.69 7.00 -0.71
C ALA A 130 -13.14 7.00 -1.26
N ARG A 131 -13.80 5.84 -1.30
CA ARG A 131 -15.20 5.72 -1.75
C ARG A 131 -16.21 6.35 -0.78
N TYR A 132 -15.88 6.43 0.51
CA TYR A 132 -16.75 7.05 1.52
C TYR A 132 -16.57 8.55 1.64
N LEU A 133 -15.47 9.08 1.15
CA LEU A 133 -15.16 10.50 1.22
C LEU A 133 -15.63 11.22 -0.06
N PRO A 134 -16.08 12.46 0.01
CA PRO A 134 -16.47 13.25 -1.16
C PRO A 134 -15.23 13.72 -1.96
N ILE A 135 -14.38 12.76 -2.37
CA ILE A 135 -13.11 13.02 -3.05
C ILE A 135 -13.31 13.61 -4.43
N GLN A 136 -14.44 13.26 -5.07
CA GLN A 136 -14.77 13.69 -6.43
C GLN A 136 -14.72 15.21 -6.60
N HIS A 137 -14.84 15.94 -5.49
CA HIS A 137 -14.89 17.40 -5.47
C HIS A 137 -13.62 18.06 -4.89
N LYS A 138 -12.63 17.27 -4.44
CA LYS A 138 -11.43 17.81 -3.76
C LYS A 138 -10.16 17.23 -4.34
N VAL A 139 -9.52 18.02 -5.21
CA VAL A 139 -8.25 17.69 -5.88
C VAL A 139 -7.16 17.34 -4.89
N GLU A 140 -7.12 18.02 -3.77
CA GLU A 140 -6.13 17.85 -2.71
C GLU A 140 -6.27 16.50 -2.01
N LEU A 141 -7.50 16.13 -1.65
CA LEU A 141 -7.78 14.85 -1.01
C LEU A 141 -7.53 13.69 -1.96
N PHE A 142 -7.87 13.87 -3.24
CA PHE A 142 -7.50 12.93 -4.30
C PHE A 142 -5.98 12.78 -4.41
N GLY A 143 -5.22 13.89 -4.37
CA GLY A 143 -3.76 13.87 -4.37
C GLY A 143 -3.21 13.07 -3.21
N PHE A 144 -3.67 13.32 -1.98
CA PHE A 144 -3.20 12.61 -0.80
C PHE A 144 -3.53 11.11 -0.84
N LEU A 145 -4.80 10.75 -1.01
CA LEU A 145 -5.21 9.33 -0.99
C LEU A 145 -4.68 8.56 -2.20
N GLY A 146 -4.72 9.18 -3.37
CA GLY A 146 -4.13 8.56 -4.57
C GLY A 146 -2.62 8.42 -4.48
N GLY A 147 -1.93 9.39 -3.85
CA GLY A 147 -0.49 9.34 -3.58
C GLY A 147 -0.07 8.20 -2.65
N LEU A 148 -0.94 7.79 -1.72
CA LEU A 148 -0.74 6.58 -0.91
C LEU A 148 -0.76 5.30 -1.76
N ILE A 149 -1.47 5.29 -2.89
CA ILE A 149 -1.57 4.15 -3.80
C ILE A 149 -0.45 4.20 -4.84
N ASN A 150 -0.42 5.24 -5.67
CA ASN A 150 0.55 5.37 -6.76
C ASN A 150 0.86 6.85 -7.08
N THR A 151 1.99 7.32 -6.57
CA THR A 151 2.43 8.71 -6.69
C THR A 151 2.48 9.21 -8.14
N GLN A 152 3.13 8.46 -9.03
CA GLN A 152 3.39 8.89 -10.42
C GLN A 152 2.11 8.92 -11.27
N ALA A 153 1.24 7.91 -11.11
CA ALA A 153 -0.05 7.88 -11.82
C ALA A 153 -0.94 9.05 -11.42
N ILE A 154 -0.93 9.42 -10.13
CA ILE A 154 -1.75 10.51 -9.61
C ILE A 154 -1.21 11.88 -10.04
N ILE A 155 0.11 12.06 -10.14
CA ILE A 155 0.68 13.29 -10.73
C ILE A 155 0.17 13.46 -12.16
N GLY A 156 0.21 12.39 -12.97
CA GLY A 156 -0.33 12.42 -14.33
C GLY A 156 -1.81 12.80 -14.38
N SER A 157 -2.63 12.23 -13.50
CA SER A 157 -4.06 12.54 -13.38
C SER A 157 -4.31 13.99 -12.99
N LEU A 158 -3.56 14.52 -12.01
CA LEU A 158 -3.65 15.92 -11.60
C LEU A 158 -3.25 16.87 -12.74
N MET A 159 -2.24 16.52 -13.52
CA MET A 159 -1.83 17.31 -14.66
C MET A 159 -2.87 17.34 -15.78
N ASN A 160 -3.63 16.26 -15.97
CA ASN A 160 -4.76 16.26 -16.89
C ASN A 160 -5.85 17.23 -16.44
N VAL A 161 -6.16 17.29 -15.13
CA VAL A 161 -7.10 18.28 -14.55
C VAL A 161 -6.60 19.70 -14.82
N TYR A 162 -5.32 19.98 -14.63
CA TYR A 162 -4.73 21.29 -14.90
C TYR A 162 -4.79 21.66 -16.38
N LYS A 163 -4.52 20.73 -17.30
CA LYS A 163 -4.62 20.95 -18.74
C LYS A 163 -6.04 21.32 -19.17
N GLN A 164 -7.04 20.66 -18.62
CA GLN A 164 -8.45 20.93 -18.90
C GLN A 164 -8.90 22.27 -18.31
N ASN A 165 -8.42 22.65 -17.14
CA ASN A 165 -8.78 23.87 -16.47
C ASN A 165 -7.59 24.54 -15.75
N LYS A 166 -6.95 25.50 -16.45
CA LYS A 166 -5.81 26.26 -15.92
C LYS A 166 -6.10 27.00 -14.61
N LYS A 167 -7.38 27.30 -14.33
CA LYS A 167 -7.80 27.95 -13.08
C LYS A 167 -7.67 27.05 -11.85
N MET A 168 -7.43 25.73 -12.05
CA MET A 168 -7.17 24.76 -11.00
C MET A 168 -5.70 24.73 -10.53
N PHE A 169 -4.86 25.64 -11.01
CA PHE A 169 -3.42 25.70 -10.75
C PHE A 169 -3.07 25.48 -9.26
N GLN A 170 -3.73 26.20 -8.38
CA GLN A 170 -3.42 26.18 -6.94
C GLN A 170 -3.84 24.85 -6.28
N ASN A 171 -5.04 24.35 -6.63
CA ASN A 171 -5.52 23.06 -6.14
C ASN A 171 -4.61 21.90 -6.58
N VAL A 172 -4.14 21.95 -7.84
CA VAL A 172 -3.22 20.94 -8.37
C VAL A 172 -1.82 21.07 -7.76
N ALA A 173 -1.34 22.29 -7.51
CA ALA A 173 -0.08 22.51 -6.81
C ALA A 173 -0.12 21.98 -5.35
N SER A 174 -1.20 22.26 -4.61
CA SER A 174 -1.46 21.66 -3.29
C SER A 174 -1.54 20.14 -3.38
N GLY A 175 -2.30 19.62 -4.34
CA GLY A 175 -2.39 18.18 -4.59
C GLY A 175 -1.03 17.53 -4.82
N PHE A 176 -0.13 18.17 -5.59
CA PHE A 176 1.23 17.68 -5.82
C PHE A 176 2.06 17.61 -4.51
N ILE A 177 1.94 18.63 -3.65
CA ILE A 177 2.60 18.60 -2.33
C ILE A 177 2.04 17.45 -1.49
N LEU A 178 0.73 17.26 -1.46
CA LEU A 178 0.08 16.20 -0.69
C LEU A 178 0.37 14.80 -1.22
N ILE A 179 0.56 14.62 -2.53
CA ILE A 179 1.05 13.36 -3.12
C ILE A 179 2.41 12.98 -2.52
N ASN A 180 3.35 13.91 -2.47
CA ASN A 180 4.68 13.66 -1.92
C ASN A 180 4.63 13.42 -0.40
N THR A 181 3.77 14.16 0.32
CA THR A 181 3.50 13.90 1.75
C THR A 181 3.00 12.48 1.97
N ALA A 182 2.04 12.03 1.16
CA ALA A 182 1.49 10.68 1.19
C ALA A 182 2.56 9.62 0.87
N MET A 183 3.44 9.87 -0.10
CA MET A 183 4.56 9.00 -0.45
C MET A 183 5.51 8.81 0.73
N TYR A 184 5.93 9.90 1.39
CA TYR A 184 6.78 9.82 2.58
C TYR A 184 6.11 9.03 3.70
N LEU A 185 4.83 9.33 3.98
CA LEU A 185 4.07 8.66 5.04
C LEU A 185 3.92 7.16 4.77
N ARG A 186 3.53 6.78 3.55
CA ARG A 186 3.40 5.37 3.14
C ARG A 186 4.72 4.62 3.28
N ASN A 187 5.79 5.16 2.70
CA ASN A 187 7.10 4.50 2.71
C ASN A 187 7.64 4.38 4.14
N PHE A 188 7.41 5.39 4.99
CA PHE A 188 7.74 5.33 6.41
C PHE A 188 6.98 4.22 7.15
N ILE A 189 5.66 4.14 6.96
CA ILE A 189 4.84 3.09 7.59
C ILE A 189 5.37 1.71 7.18
N LEU A 190 5.67 1.52 5.90
CA LEU A 190 6.13 0.25 5.37
C LEU A 190 7.49 -0.16 5.95
N ILE A 191 8.49 0.73 5.93
CA ILE A 191 9.82 0.37 6.46
C ILE A 191 9.78 0.09 7.96
N THR A 192 8.94 0.82 8.70
CA THR A 192 8.77 0.62 10.15
C THR A 192 8.06 -0.69 10.48
N ILE A 193 7.07 -1.10 9.67
CA ILE A 193 6.40 -2.40 9.84
C ILE A 193 7.35 -3.55 9.52
N ILE A 194 8.13 -3.42 8.42
CA ILE A 194 9.05 -4.49 7.98
C ILE A 194 10.24 -4.58 8.93
N ALA A 195 10.85 -3.48 9.29
CA ALA A 195 12.05 -3.40 10.14
C ALA A 195 11.84 -2.37 11.27
N PRO A 196 11.21 -2.74 12.40
CA PRO A 196 10.79 -1.79 13.44
C PRO A 196 11.94 -0.97 14.04
N LEU A 197 13.15 -1.51 14.12
CA LEU A 197 14.32 -0.78 14.62
C LEU A 197 14.70 0.45 13.79
N THR A 198 14.29 0.49 12.53
CA THR A 198 14.50 1.67 11.68
C THR A 198 13.74 2.89 12.17
N LEU A 199 12.64 2.70 12.94
CA LEU A 199 11.83 3.80 13.51
C LEU A 199 12.67 4.83 14.26
N LEU A 200 13.70 4.37 15.00
CA LEU A 200 14.61 5.24 15.74
C LEU A 200 15.30 6.26 14.83
N TYR A 201 15.62 5.86 13.60
CA TYR A 201 16.40 6.69 12.67
C TYR A 201 15.54 7.43 11.65
N VAL A 202 14.35 6.92 11.28
CA VAL A 202 13.46 7.55 10.30
C VAL A 202 12.34 8.38 10.92
N GLY A 203 12.09 8.24 12.25
CA GLY A 203 11.01 8.95 12.95
C GLY A 203 11.21 10.47 12.95
N ILE A 204 12.40 10.96 13.33
CA ILE A 204 12.71 12.40 13.32
C ILE A 204 12.60 12.98 11.90
N PRO A 205 13.25 12.40 10.86
CA PRO A 205 13.06 12.84 9.48
C PRO A 205 11.60 12.96 9.06
N LEU A 206 10.77 11.97 9.39
CA LEU A 206 9.36 12.01 9.02
C LEU A 206 8.64 13.20 9.66
N VAL A 207 8.79 13.39 10.99
CA VAL A 207 8.15 14.50 11.69
C VAL A 207 8.56 15.84 11.08
N LEU A 208 9.84 16.02 10.77
CA LEU A 208 10.36 17.23 10.16
C LEU A 208 9.78 17.44 8.73
N VAL A 209 9.70 16.38 7.92
CA VAL A 209 9.10 16.45 6.58
C VAL A 209 7.62 16.81 6.66
N LEU A 210 6.85 16.17 7.53
CA LEU A 210 5.44 16.47 7.71
C LEU A 210 5.22 17.90 8.23
N ALA A 211 6.07 18.37 9.18
CA ALA A 211 6.04 19.73 9.69
C ALA A 211 6.32 20.79 8.62
N THR A 212 7.03 20.43 7.55
CA THR A 212 7.26 21.32 6.42
C THR A 212 6.16 21.23 5.36
N LEU A 213 5.81 20.03 4.90
CA LEU A 213 4.90 19.85 3.78
C LEU A 213 3.44 20.17 4.11
N ILE A 214 2.96 19.88 5.33
CA ILE A 214 1.57 20.17 5.73
C ILE A 214 1.27 21.67 5.74
N PRO A 215 2.08 22.56 6.36
CA PRO A 215 1.85 23.99 6.27
C PRO A 215 1.90 24.53 4.83
N PHE A 216 2.87 24.07 4.02
CA PHE A 216 2.92 24.46 2.61
C PHE A 216 1.66 24.06 1.83
N SER A 217 1.12 22.87 2.07
CA SER A 217 -0.13 22.46 1.43
C SER A 217 -1.31 23.35 1.85
N ARG A 218 -1.37 23.76 3.14
CA ARG A 218 -2.42 24.66 3.66
C ARG A 218 -2.38 26.06 3.06
N LEU A 219 -1.21 26.60 2.75
CA LEU A 219 -1.10 27.90 2.08
C LEU A 219 -1.84 27.91 0.74
N PHE A 220 -1.90 26.78 0.03
CA PHE A 220 -2.68 26.64 -1.21
C PHE A 220 -4.16 26.31 -0.94
N LEU A 221 -4.49 25.64 0.19
CA LEU A 221 -5.86 25.27 0.56
C LEU A 221 -6.73 26.47 0.99
N MET A 222 -6.12 27.57 1.45
CA MET A 222 -6.86 28.79 1.81
C MET A 222 -7.47 29.53 0.62
N MET A 223 -7.22 29.06 -0.60
CA MET A 223 -7.74 29.62 -1.83
C MET A 223 -8.96 28.83 -2.31
N LYS A 224 -9.90 29.52 -2.96
CA LYS A 224 -11.24 29.05 -3.34
C LYS A 224 -11.23 27.64 -3.93
N HIS A 225 -11.87 26.68 -3.25
CA HIS A 225 -12.03 25.30 -3.72
C HIS A 225 -12.81 25.27 -5.04
N ARG A 226 -12.30 24.54 -6.00
CA ARG A 226 -12.99 24.24 -7.25
C ARG A 226 -13.18 22.74 -7.36
N GLU A 227 -14.34 22.34 -7.82
CA GLU A 227 -14.70 20.94 -8.03
C GLU A 227 -14.05 20.41 -9.31
N ALA A 228 -13.52 19.20 -9.22
CA ALA A 228 -13.04 18.44 -10.37
C ALA A 228 -13.52 16.99 -10.23
N GLN A 229 -14.05 16.43 -11.30
CA GLN A 229 -14.37 15.01 -11.34
C GLN A 229 -13.10 14.21 -11.58
N ILE A 230 -12.58 13.58 -10.54
CA ILE A 230 -11.39 12.76 -10.60
C ILE A 230 -11.73 11.38 -10.05
N ARG A 231 -11.29 10.32 -10.73
CA ARG A 231 -11.47 8.94 -10.29
C ARG A 231 -10.13 8.34 -9.88
N ILE A 232 -10.11 7.60 -8.78
CA ILE A 232 -9.01 6.71 -8.44
C ILE A 232 -9.35 5.37 -9.09
N ASP A 233 -8.46 4.92 -9.98
CA ASP A 233 -8.59 3.58 -10.57
C ASP A 233 -8.34 2.51 -9.51
N SER A 234 -8.94 1.34 -9.71
CA SER A 234 -8.73 0.17 -8.86
C SER A 234 -7.23 -0.18 -8.79
N PRO A 235 -6.64 -0.25 -7.59
CA PRO A 235 -5.23 -0.63 -7.43
C PRO A 235 -5.02 -2.14 -7.53
N PHE A 236 -6.08 -2.90 -7.83
CA PHE A 236 -6.08 -4.35 -7.84
C PHE A 236 -5.91 -4.88 -9.24
N GLY A 237 -5.25 -6.01 -9.33
CA GLY A 237 -5.04 -6.79 -10.54
C GLY A 237 -3.77 -7.61 -10.39
N VAL A 238 -3.84 -8.85 -10.84
CA VAL A 238 -2.71 -9.80 -10.87
C VAL A 238 -1.48 -9.15 -11.49
N TRP A 239 -1.68 -8.40 -12.57
CA TRP A 239 -0.60 -7.76 -13.31
C TRP A 239 0.09 -6.63 -12.52
N ALA A 240 -0.69 -5.87 -11.73
CA ALA A 240 -0.13 -4.83 -10.86
C ALA A 240 0.70 -5.45 -9.72
N ALA A 241 0.20 -6.51 -9.09
CA ALA A 241 0.92 -7.26 -8.06
C ALA A 241 2.19 -7.93 -8.61
N ALA A 242 2.12 -8.53 -9.80
CA ALA A 242 3.27 -9.15 -10.47
C ALA A 242 4.36 -8.13 -10.80
N LYS A 243 3.99 -6.98 -11.36
CA LYS A 243 4.95 -5.87 -11.62
C LYS A 243 5.59 -5.37 -10.35
N LEU A 244 4.81 -5.18 -9.28
CA LEU A 244 5.33 -4.76 -7.98
C LEU A 244 6.31 -5.80 -7.42
N GLY A 245 5.95 -7.08 -7.46
CA GLY A 245 6.80 -8.17 -7.00
C GLY A 245 8.12 -8.26 -7.77
N LEU A 246 8.04 -8.16 -9.10
CA LEU A 246 9.24 -8.15 -9.95
C LEU A 246 10.11 -6.94 -9.64
N ALA A 247 9.53 -5.75 -9.47
CA ALA A 247 10.28 -4.55 -9.13
C ALA A 247 10.98 -4.67 -7.77
N ILE A 248 10.29 -5.20 -6.75
CA ILE A 248 10.87 -5.45 -5.43
C ILE A 248 12.01 -6.46 -5.53
N LEU A 249 11.80 -7.58 -6.24
CA LEU A 249 12.82 -8.62 -6.42
C LEU A 249 14.08 -8.09 -7.10
N LEU A 250 13.92 -7.36 -8.20
CA LEU A 250 15.06 -6.77 -8.93
C LEU A 250 15.82 -5.78 -8.07
N VAL A 251 15.11 -4.86 -7.41
CA VAL A 251 15.73 -3.86 -6.53
C VAL A 251 16.40 -4.54 -5.33
N PHE A 252 15.79 -5.57 -4.75
CA PHE A 252 16.37 -6.34 -3.66
C PHE A 252 17.70 -6.97 -4.05
N ILE A 253 17.76 -7.67 -5.19
CA ILE A 253 18.99 -8.33 -5.69
C ILE A 253 20.08 -7.29 -5.95
N ILE A 254 19.74 -6.16 -6.59
CA ILE A 254 20.70 -5.10 -6.89
C ILE A 254 21.23 -4.44 -5.60
N LEU A 255 20.37 -4.19 -4.60
CA LEU A 255 20.79 -3.61 -3.32
C LEU A 255 21.65 -4.58 -2.51
N ASP A 256 21.28 -5.88 -2.46
CA ASP A 256 22.06 -6.88 -1.75
C ASP A 256 23.44 -7.07 -2.40
N PHE A 257 23.50 -7.12 -3.72
CA PHE A 257 24.77 -7.15 -4.44
C PHE A 257 25.60 -5.86 -4.20
N SER A 258 24.97 -4.70 -4.25
CA SER A 258 25.66 -3.41 -4.06
C SER A 258 26.31 -3.27 -2.69
N ARG A 259 25.67 -3.82 -1.64
CA ARG A 259 26.24 -3.77 -0.29
C ARG A 259 27.57 -4.54 -0.20
N SER A 260 27.74 -5.62 -0.97
CA SER A 260 29.00 -6.39 -1.01
C SER A 260 30.16 -5.57 -1.59
N LEU A 261 29.86 -4.54 -2.37
CA LEU A 261 30.82 -3.58 -2.93
C LEU A 261 31.16 -2.44 -1.96
N GLY A 262 30.46 -2.37 -0.82
CA GLY A 262 30.68 -1.37 0.23
C GLY A 262 29.46 -0.49 0.49
N GLY A 263 29.44 0.19 1.64
CA GLY A 263 28.32 1.02 2.08
C GLY A 263 27.98 2.17 1.12
N ASN A 264 28.96 2.77 0.46
CA ASN A 264 28.72 3.83 -0.53
C ASN A 264 27.97 3.31 -1.78
N ALA A 265 28.26 2.08 -2.22
CA ALA A 265 27.57 1.47 -3.34
C ALA A 265 26.10 1.22 -3.01
N LEU A 266 25.78 0.78 -1.79
CA LEU A 266 24.40 0.63 -1.30
C LEU A 266 23.64 1.97 -1.38
N LEU A 267 24.24 3.06 -0.92
CA LEU A 267 23.59 4.38 -0.92
C LEU A 267 23.35 4.89 -2.36
N ILE A 268 24.34 4.75 -3.25
CA ILE A 268 24.20 5.12 -4.66
C ILE A 268 23.08 4.32 -5.32
N THR A 269 23.06 3.02 -5.08
CA THR A 269 22.01 2.13 -5.64
C THR A 269 20.62 2.48 -5.09
N ALA A 270 20.51 2.82 -3.81
CA ALA A 270 19.27 3.27 -3.23
C ALA A 270 18.77 4.59 -3.87
N VAL A 271 19.66 5.53 -4.16
CA VAL A 271 19.33 6.78 -4.87
C VAL A 271 18.83 6.47 -6.29
N LEU A 272 19.57 5.67 -7.06
CA LEU A 272 19.18 5.29 -8.43
C LEU A 272 17.84 4.54 -8.45
N GLY A 273 17.68 3.58 -7.54
CA GLY A 273 16.41 2.86 -7.38
C GLY A 273 15.25 3.77 -6.96
N GLY A 274 15.53 4.76 -6.11
CA GLY A 274 14.57 5.77 -5.67
C GLY A 274 14.07 6.67 -6.81
N LEU A 275 14.92 6.98 -7.80
CA LEU A 275 14.50 7.69 -9.03
C LEU A 275 13.49 6.87 -9.85
N VAL A 276 13.59 5.55 -9.83
CA VAL A 276 12.71 4.65 -10.59
C VAL A 276 11.46 4.31 -9.78
N TYR A 277 11.64 3.75 -8.56
CA TYR A 277 10.52 3.29 -7.76
C TYR A 277 10.86 3.18 -6.27
N SER A 278 10.65 4.26 -5.53
CA SER A 278 11.03 4.38 -4.10
C SER A 278 10.34 3.34 -3.20
N LEU A 279 9.14 2.87 -3.56
CA LEU A 279 8.44 1.84 -2.80
C LEU A 279 9.22 0.50 -2.79
N ALA A 280 9.71 0.08 -3.96
CA ALA A 280 10.50 -1.15 -4.06
C ALA A 280 11.81 -1.04 -3.27
N VAL A 281 12.48 0.13 -3.34
CA VAL A 281 13.69 0.40 -2.53
C VAL A 281 13.39 0.34 -1.03
N CYS A 282 12.31 0.98 -0.60
CA CYS A 282 11.86 0.98 0.79
C CYS A 282 11.66 -0.45 1.33
N VAL A 283 10.92 -1.27 0.58
CA VAL A 283 10.65 -2.67 0.93
C VAL A 283 11.94 -3.48 0.98
N SER A 284 12.79 -3.34 -0.04
CA SER A 284 14.06 -4.09 -0.13
C SER A 284 15.02 -3.73 1.01
N LEU A 285 15.16 -2.43 1.33
CA LEU A 285 15.97 -1.98 2.46
C LEU A 285 15.41 -2.48 3.80
N GLY A 286 14.09 -2.43 3.97
CA GLY A 286 13.43 -2.98 5.16
C GLY A 286 13.68 -4.49 5.29
N THR A 287 13.62 -5.25 4.21
CA THR A 287 13.88 -6.69 4.18
C THR A 287 15.35 -7.01 4.51
N LEU A 288 16.31 -6.26 3.94
CA LEU A 288 17.72 -6.41 4.24
C LEU A 288 18.02 -6.10 5.72
N ALA A 289 17.39 -5.07 6.28
CA ALA A 289 17.53 -4.73 7.69
C ALA A 289 16.90 -5.76 8.63
N LEU A 290 15.70 -6.28 8.28
CA LEU A 290 15.02 -7.32 9.05
C LEU A 290 15.87 -8.60 9.12
N ASN A 291 16.52 -8.97 8.02
CA ASN A 291 17.40 -10.13 7.94
C ASN A 291 18.81 -9.88 8.52
N ASN A 292 19.05 -8.72 9.16
CA ASN A 292 20.34 -8.31 9.70
C ASN A 292 21.48 -8.28 8.66
N VAL A 293 21.14 -8.13 7.38
CA VAL A 293 22.09 -8.03 6.27
C VAL A 293 22.74 -6.64 6.23
N ILE A 294 21.95 -5.62 6.60
CA ILE A 294 22.40 -4.24 6.82
C ILE A 294 21.91 -3.75 8.19
N THR A 295 22.58 -2.76 8.76
CA THR A 295 22.11 -2.15 10.02
C THR A 295 20.87 -1.29 9.80
N ALA A 296 20.06 -1.10 10.86
CA ALA A 296 18.89 -0.22 10.81
C ALA A 296 19.29 1.23 10.44
N GLN A 297 20.48 1.67 10.86
CA GLN A 297 21.05 2.97 10.51
C GLN A 297 21.36 3.09 9.01
N GLN A 298 22.00 2.07 8.43
CA GLN A 298 22.29 2.03 6.99
C GLN A 298 21.00 2.01 6.17
N ALA A 299 20.01 1.21 6.60
CA ALA A 299 18.70 1.15 5.96
C ALA A 299 18.00 2.51 6.00
N ALA A 300 18.02 3.20 7.14
CA ALA A 300 17.40 4.50 7.31
C ALA A 300 18.05 5.58 6.42
N LEU A 301 19.39 5.64 6.38
CA LEU A 301 20.10 6.58 5.53
C LEU A 301 19.80 6.34 4.05
N ALA A 302 19.89 5.09 3.59
CA ALA A 302 19.58 4.72 2.22
C ALA A 302 18.10 5.00 1.86
N PHE A 303 17.18 4.75 2.80
CA PHE A 303 15.76 5.03 2.66
C PHE A 303 15.48 6.53 2.47
N ILE A 304 16.07 7.41 3.28
CA ILE A 304 15.88 8.86 3.16
C ILE A 304 16.42 9.37 1.83
N LEU A 305 17.60 8.90 1.40
CA LEU A 305 18.19 9.27 0.12
C LEU A 305 17.34 8.78 -1.06
N ALA A 306 16.78 7.57 -1.00
CA ALA A 306 15.88 7.05 -2.02
C ALA A 306 14.58 7.87 -2.13
N ASN A 307 14.00 8.28 -0.99
CA ASN A 307 12.82 9.15 -1.00
C ASN A 307 13.14 10.55 -1.55
N ALA A 308 14.29 11.12 -1.22
CA ALA A 308 14.75 12.38 -1.79
C ALA A 308 14.89 12.28 -3.31
N ALA A 309 15.49 11.21 -3.81
CA ALA A 309 15.60 10.93 -5.24
C ALA A 309 14.21 10.79 -5.91
N SER A 310 13.27 10.14 -5.22
CA SER A 310 11.88 10.02 -5.71
C SER A 310 11.18 11.36 -5.86
N VAL A 311 11.44 12.33 -4.99
CA VAL A 311 10.94 13.71 -5.16
C VAL A 311 11.47 14.33 -6.44
N ILE A 312 12.75 14.10 -6.77
CA ILE A 312 13.34 14.58 -8.04
C ILE A 312 12.64 13.92 -9.23
N SER A 313 12.41 12.60 -9.17
CA SER A 313 11.66 11.89 -10.22
C SER A 313 10.24 12.44 -10.38
N ASN A 314 9.56 12.78 -9.28
CA ASN A 314 8.23 13.38 -9.33
C ASN A 314 8.24 14.77 -10.00
N PHE A 315 9.29 15.55 -9.83
CA PHE A 315 9.48 16.80 -10.59
C PHE A 315 9.66 16.55 -12.07
N PHE A 316 10.41 15.52 -12.43
CA PHE A 316 10.57 15.14 -13.84
C PHE A 316 9.24 14.75 -14.48
N VAL A 317 8.43 13.94 -13.79
CA VAL A 317 7.07 13.59 -14.23
C VAL A 317 6.21 14.85 -14.37
N LEU A 318 6.25 15.76 -13.40
CA LEU A 318 5.54 17.04 -13.46
C LEU A 318 5.98 17.88 -14.68
N TYR A 319 7.27 17.95 -14.96
CA TYR A 319 7.83 18.68 -16.11
C TYR A 319 7.34 18.11 -17.43
N VAL A 320 7.46 16.79 -17.63
CA VAL A 320 7.09 16.10 -18.87
C VAL A 320 5.58 16.17 -19.10
N THR A 321 4.78 16.08 -18.05
CA THR A 321 3.31 16.16 -18.16
C THR A 321 2.79 17.58 -18.39
N GLY A 322 3.66 18.59 -18.46
CA GLY A 322 3.31 19.97 -18.82
C GLY A 322 3.10 20.92 -17.65
N GLY A 323 3.58 20.57 -16.47
CA GLY A 323 3.48 21.37 -15.24
C GLY A 323 4.63 22.35 -15.01
N LYS A 324 5.30 22.84 -16.07
CA LYS A 324 6.46 23.74 -15.97
C LYS A 324 6.21 24.96 -15.08
N ASP A 325 5.03 25.57 -15.22
CA ASP A 325 4.64 26.75 -14.45
C ASP A 325 4.48 26.45 -12.94
N MET A 326 4.20 25.18 -12.58
CA MET A 326 4.03 24.77 -11.20
C MET A 326 5.36 24.52 -10.48
N ILE A 327 6.41 24.15 -11.23
CA ILE A 327 7.70 23.79 -10.65
C ILE A 327 8.22 24.93 -9.77
N SER A 328 8.19 26.17 -10.24
CA SER A 328 8.65 27.32 -9.47
C SER A 328 7.88 27.54 -8.16
N LYS A 329 6.60 27.14 -8.11
CA LYS A 329 5.73 27.29 -6.93
C LYS A 329 5.93 26.19 -5.90
N VAL A 330 6.07 24.95 -6.37
CA VAL A 330 6.20 23.78 -5.45
C VAL A 330 7.66 23.47 -5.09
N SER A 331 8.63 23.97 -5.88
CA SER A 331 10.07 23.66 -5.72
C SER A 331 10.60 24.02 -4.33
N LYS A 332 10.21 25.19 -3.77
CA LYS A 332 10.65 25.59 -2.43
C LYS A 332 10.22 24.59 -1.36
N ALA A 333 8.96 24.19 -1.36
CA ALA A 333 8.43 23.21 -0.40
C ALA A 333 9.15 21.86 -0.52
N MET A 334 9.33 21.38 -1.74
CA MET A 334 9.99 20.10 -2.00
C MET A 334 11.48 20.15 -1.67
N PHE A 335 12.18 21.21 -2.04
CA PHE A 335 13.59 21.38 -1.69
C PHE A 335 13.79 21.40 -0.17
N ILE A 336 12.97 22.17 0.55
CA ILE A 336 13.04 22.21 2.02
C ILE A 336 12.75 20.82 2.59
N SER A 337 11.75 20.08 2.09
CA SER A 337 11.44 18.74 2.58
C SER A 337 12.60 17.75 2.39
N VAL A 338 13.31 17.82 1.26
CA VAL A 338 14.51 17.01 0.98
C VAL A 338 15.63 17.37 1.95
N VAL A 339 15.96 18.65 2.10
CA VAL A 339 17.02 19.11 3.00
C VAL A 339 16.71 18.71 4.45
N VAL A 340 15.47 18.94 4.90
CA VAL A 340 15.04 18.64 6.26
C VAL A 340 15.02 17.13 6.52
N SER A 341 14.67 16.29 5.53
CA SER A 341 14.73 14.84 5.67
C SER A 341 16.15 14.32 5.83
N ILE A 342 17.10 14.88 5.08
CA ILE A 342 18.54 14.53 5.19
C ILE A 342 19.09 15.01 6.54
N LEU A 343 18.83 16.24 6.94
CA LEU A 343 19.24 16.75 8.25
C LEU A 343 18.64 15.92 9.39
N GLY A 344 17.38 15.54 9.26
CA GLY A 344 16.68 14.72 10.26
C GLY A 344 17.33 13.37 10.48
N VAL A 345 17.79 12.67 9.41
CA VAL A 345 18.47 11.38 9.59
C VAL A 345 19.83 11.54 10.25
N PHE A 346 20.57 12.62 9.94
CA PHE A 346 21.82 12.90 10.64
C PHE A 346 21.60 13.20 12.13
N LEU A 347 20.56 13.98 12.47
CA LEU A 347 20.18 14.21 13.87
C LEU A 347 19.80 12.90 14.58
N SER A 348 19.05 12.01 13.93
CA SER A 348 18.70 10.70 14.49
C SER A 348 19.94 9.83 14.72
N ILE A 349 20.89 9.83 13.78
CA ILE A 349 22.15 9.08 13.91
C ILE A 349 22.97 9.61 15.10
N ILE A 350 23.04 10.93 15.28
CA ILE A 350 23.75 11.52 16.44
C ILE A 350 23.02 11.16 17.74
N ALA A 351 21.67 11.20 17.76
CA ALA A 351 20.89 10.94 18.96
C ALA A 351 20.89 9.47 19.39
N PHE A 352 20.85 8.53 18.45
CA PHE A 352 20.67 7.10 18.69
C PHE A 352 21.82 6.21 18.20
N GLY A 353 22.77 6.75 17.44
CA GLY A 353 23.89 5.99 16.88
C GLY A 353 25.12 5.90 17.75
N LEU A 354 25.13 6.55 18.93
CA LEU A 354 26.19 6.51 19.91
C LEU A 354 25.98 5.46 21.02
N SER A 355 24.90 4.72 20.95
CA SER A 355 24.56 3.58 21.82
C SER A 355 24.77 2.24 21.10
#